data_b8e4e0a8a3725b1ffc6dc29b02082de0
#
_entry.id   b8e4e0a8a3725b1ffc6dc29b02082de0
#
_cell.length_a   1.000
_cell.length_b   1.000
_cell.length_c   1.000
_cell.angle_alpha   90.00
_cell.angle_beta   90.00
_cell.angle_gamma   90.00
#
_symmetry.space_group_name_H-M   'P 1'
#
loop_
_entity.id
_entity.type
_entity.pdbx_description
1 polymer ?
#
loop_
_entity_poly.entity_id
_entity_poly.type
_entity_poly.pdbx_seq_one_letter_code
_entity_poly.pdbx_strand_id
1 'polypeptide(L)'
;MLEEVLIKVLVLNDLYSTNILGTYAVAKHILDLHIDERLKNGDASLVTDIAHIELNGKEKYFYSFATKYCAMHQPKLFPIYDRFVGEMLRYFRKQTHFARFANADLKNYAEYRTIYDAFIQFFALNDFTYKQVDNYLWKLGKEHVQEKGKKEK
;
A
#
# COMPACT_ATOMS: atom_id res chain seq x y z
N MET A 1 15.72 16.77 10.12
CA MET A 1 14.33 16.82 9.67
C MET A 1 14.18 16.35 8.20
N LEU A 2 14.59 17.15 7.22
CA LEU A 2 14.52 16.72 5.80
C LEU A 2 15.40 15.49 5.55
N GLU A 3 16.57 15.44 6.11
CA GLU A 3 17.52 14.34 6.03
C GLU A 3 16.93 13.04 6.56
N GLU A 4 16.23 13.07 7.68
CA GLU A 4 15.57 11.89 8.24
C GLU A 4 14.47 11.35 7.31
N VAL A 5 13.64 12.25 6.76
CA VAL A 5 12.60 11.88 5.81
C VAL A 5 13.23 11.33 4.53
N LEU A 6 14.29 11.95 4.03
CA LEU A 6 15.02 11.49 2.85
C LEU A 6 15.61 10.08 3.05
N ILE A 7 16.22 9.82 4.19
CA ILE A 7 16.75 8.48 4.52
C ILE A 7 15.61 7.46 4.51
N LYS A 8 14.47 7.76 5.12
CA LYS A 8 13.31 6.86 5.11
C LYS A 8 12.80 6.59 3.69
N VAL A 9 12.71 7.62 2.86
CA VAL A 9 12.30 7.48 1.45
C VAL A 9 13.28 6.61 0.67
N LEU A 10 14.59 6.84 0.82
CA LEU A 10 15.63 6.06 0.15
C LEU A 10 15.61 4.58 0.58
N VAL A 11 15.51 4.33 1.88
CA VAL A 11 15.46 2.96 2.42
C VAL A 11 14.22 2.22 1.91
N LEU A 12 13.04 2.85 1.92
CA LEU A 12 11.82 2.22 1.40
C LEU A 12 11.89 1.99 -0.10
N ASN A 13 12.43 2.97 -0.85
CA ASN A 13 12.58 2.84 -2.29
C ASN A 13 13.47 1.64 -2.67
N ASP A 14 14.53 1.42 -1.93
CA ASP A 14 15.42 0.28 -2.12
C ASP A 14 14.77 -1.05 -1.69
N LEU A 15 14.30 -1.11 -0.43
CA LEU A 15 13.73 -2.34 0.16
C LEU A 15 12.51 -2.89 -0.60
N TYR A 16 11.67 -2.00 -1.13
CA TYR A 16 10.44 -2.39 -1.82
C TYR A 16 10.50 -2.22 -3.33
N SER A 17 11.65 -1.83 -3.87
CA SER A 17 11.85 -1.60 -5.32
C SER A 17 10.75 -0.72 -5.93
N THR A 18 10.42 0.39 -5.26
CA THR A 18 9.33 1.27 -5.69
C THR A 18 9.68 2.14 -6.90
N ASN A 19 10.95 2.14 -7.30
CA ASN A 19 11.48 2.78 -8.52
C ASN A 19 11.20 4.29 -8.60
N ILE A 20 11.27 4.98 -7.46
CA ILE A 20 11.16 6.43 -7.40
C ILE A 20 12.50 7.06 -7.75
N LEU A 21 12.55 7.86 -8.82
CA LEU A 21 13.75 8.56 -9.26
C LEU A 21 13.93 9.92 -8.59
N GLY A 22 12.84 10.56 -8.18
CA GLY A 22 12.84 11.88 -7.53
C GLY A 22 12.76 11.80 -6.01
N THR A 23 13.61 11.01 -5.34
CA THR A 23 13.52 10.75 -3.89
C THR A 23 13.62 12.00 -3.02
N TYR A 24 14.45 12.98 -3.41
CA TYR A 24 14.54 14.26 -2.70
C TYR A 24 13.23 15.06 -2.76
N ALA A 25 12.64 15.16 -3.95
CA ALA A 25 11.35 15.85 -4.12
C ALA A 25 10.22 15.18 -3.35
N VAL A 26 10.20 13.84 -3.32
CA VAL A 26 9.25 13.07 -2.51
C VAL A 26 9.45 13.34 -1.01
N ALA A 27 10.69 13.35 -0.54
CA ALA A 27 10.99 13.63 0.87
C ALA A 27 10.54 15.04 1.27
N LYS A 28 10.81 16.03 0.43
CA LYS A 28 10.36 17.42 0.65
C LYS A 28 8.82 17.51 0.68
N HIS A 29 8.15 16.87 -0.28
CA HIS A 29 6.69 16.81 -0.33
C HIS A 29 6.10 16.22 0.97
N ILE A 30 6.64 15.10 1.45
CA ILE A 30 6.21 14.48 2.71
C ILE A 30 6.42 15.42 3.90
N LEU A 31 7.56 16.10 3.97
CA LEU A 31 7.86 17.05 5.03
C LEU A 31 6.87 18.21 5.05
N ASP A 32 6.55 18.76 3.88
CA ASP A 32 5.62 19.89 3.71
C ASP A 32 4.16 19.52 4.09
N LEU A 33 3.80 18.24 4.05
CA LEU A 33 2.48 17.75 4.47
C LEU A 33 2.27 17.69 5.99
N HIS A 34 3.30 17.89 6.80
CA HIS A 34 3.20 17.84 8.28
C HIS A 34 2.45 16.61 8.81
N ILE A 35 2.92 15.44 8.43
CA ILE A 35 2.18 14.17 8.50
C ILE A 35 1.95 13.58 9.90
N ASP A 36 2.65 14.05 10.94
CA ASP A 36 2.76 13.35 12.24
C ASP A 36 1.41 13.09 12.92
N GLU A 37 0.56 14.10 13.05
CA GLU A 37 -0.76 13.94 13.65
C GLU A 37 -1.69 13.08 12.79
N ARG A 38 -1.61 13.21 11.48
CA ARG A 38 -2.39 12.40 10.54
C ARG A 38 -2.00 10.94 10.58
N LEU A 39 -0.70 10.64 10.68
CA LEU A 39 -0.20 9.27 10.88
C LEU A 39 -0.71 8.68 12.18
N LYS A 40 -0.58 9.43 13.27
CA LYS A 40 -1.03 9.01 14.60
C LYS A 40 -2.52 8.67 14.65
N ASN A 41 -3.32 9.42 13.91
CA ASN A 41 -4.78 9.25 13.86
C ASN A 41 -5.22 8.22 12.81
N GLY A 42 -4.32 7.65 12.03
CA GLY A 42 -4.66 6.69 10.98
C GLY A 42 -5.49 7.30 9.84
N ASP A 43 -5.22 8.56 9.50
CA ASP A 43 -5.92 9.27 8.44
C ASP A 43 -5.65 8.64 7.07
N ALA A 44 -6.66 7.97 6.51
CA ALA A 44 -6.55 7.31 5.22
C ALA A 44 -6.26 8.28 4.06
N SER A 45 -6.75 9.53 4.14
CA SER A 45 -6.52 10.54 3.10
C SER A 45 -5.04 10.94 2.99
N LEU A 46 -4.27 10.76 4.07
CA LEU A 46 -2.84 11.02 4.07
C LEU A 46 -2.10 10.19 3.01
N VAL A 47 -2.48 8.95 2.83
CA VAL A 47 -1.88 8.07 1.80
C VAL A 47 -2.05 8.67 0.41
N THR A 48 -3.24 9.18 0.10
CA THR A 48 -3.53 9.84 -1.17
C THR A 48 -2.67 11.09 -1.35
N ASP A 49 -2.54 11.89 -0.32
CA ASP A 49 -1.76 13.15 -0.37
C ASP A 49 -0.25 12.87 -0.53
N ILE A 50 0.28 11.87 0.14
CA ILE A 50 1.69 11.43 -0.06
C ILE A 50 1.90 10.87 -1.46
N ALA A 51 0.93 10.10 -1.97
CA ALA A 51 1.04 9.46 -3.28
C ALA A 51 1.01 10.44 -4.45
N HIS A 52 0.20 11.49 -4.36
CA HIS A 52 0.07 12.51 -5.39
C HIS A 52 1.20 13.54 -5.29
N ILE A 53 2.05 13.56 -6.29
CA ILE A 53 3.17 14.51 -6.37
C ILE A 53 3.39 14.93 -7.81
N GLU A 54 3.73 16.20 -8.01
CA GLU A 54 4.24 16.70 -9.28
C GLU A 54 5.77 16.59 -9.32
N LEU A 55 6.30 15.88 -10.31
CA LEU A 55 7.72 15.75 -10.57
C LEU A 55 8.03 16.19 -12.00
N ASN A 56 8.87 17.22 -12.15
CA ASN A 56 9.29 17.76 -13.45
C ASN A 56 8.10 18.12 -14.35
N GLY A 57 7.08 18.76 -13.79
CA GLY A 57 5.87 19.19 -14.52
C GLY A 57 4.92 18.04 -14.88
N LYS A 58 5.10 16.86 -14.28
CA LYS A 58 4.24 15.70 -14.49
C LYS A 58 3.68 15.20 -13.17
N GLU A 59 2.38 15.00 -13.14
CA GLU A 59 1.74 14.35 -12.00
C GLU A 59 2.12 12.87 -11.92
N LYS A 60 2.44 12.42 -10.70
CA LYS A 60 2.76 11.04 -10.35
C LYS A 60 1.86 10.58 -9.22
N TYR A 61 1.55 9.30 -9.23
CA TYR A 61 0.77 8.65 -8.18
C TYR A 61 1.52 7.43 -7.63
N PHE A 62 2.34 7.67 -6.60
CA PHE A 62 3.15 6.64 -5.95
C PHE A 62 2.38 5.91 -4.84
N TYR A 63 1.27 5.28 -5.22
CA TYR A 63 0.32 4.68 -4.29
C TYR A 63 0.92 3.58 -3.40
N SER A 64 1.58 2.60 -4.00
CA SER A 64 2.22 1.51 -3.27
C SER A 64 3.29 2.02 -2.30
N PHE A 65 4.11 2.97 -2.74
CA PHE A 65 5.09 3.63 -1.87
C PHE A 65 4.42 4.34 -0.69
N ALA A 66 3.39 5.13 -0.92
CA ALA A 66 2.71 5.89 0.12
C ALA A 66 2.09 4.98 1.20
N THR A 67 1.48 3.85 0.80
CA THR A 67 0.96 2.88 1.76
C THR A 67 2.06 2.28 2.62
N LYS A 68 3.20 1.95 2.04
CA LYS A 68 4.37 1.40 2.75
C LYS A 68 5.01 2.41 3.68
N TYR A 69 5.07 3.67 3.25
CA TYR A 69 5.58 4.76 4.09
C TYR A 69 4.73 4.93 5.36
N CYS A 70 3.41 5.01 5.22
CA CYS A 70 2.50 5.09 6.36
C CYS A 70 2.55 3.84 7.25
N ALA A 71 2.60 2.65 6.66
CA ALA A 71 2.69 1.39 7.38
C ALA A 71 4.00 1.24 8.17
N MET A 72 5.12 1.77 7.65
CA MET A 72 6.40 1.78 8.36
C MET A 72 6.30 2.58 9.67
N HIS A 73 5.55 3.67 9.67
CA HIS A 73 5.34 4.51 10.85
C HIS A 73 4.25 3.97 11.78
N GLN A 74 3.14 3.50 11.22
CA GLN A 74 1.97 3.03 11.97
C GLN A 74 1.44 1.70 11.41
N PRO A 75 2.16 0.60 11.62
CA PRO A 75 1.83 -0.70 11.01
C PRO A 75 0.48 -1.28 11.45
N LYS A 76 -0.04 -0.81 12.58
CA LYS A 76 -1.35 -1.25 13.09
C LYS A 76 -2.53 -0.51 12.44
N LEU A 77 -2.28 0.63 11.79
CA LEU A 77 -3.31 1.51 11.24
C LEU A 77 -3.35 1.51 9.72
N PHE A 78 -2.25 1.11 9.08
CA PHE A 78 -2.10 1.20 7.63
C PHE A 78 -1.68 -0.15 7.02
N PRO A 79 -2.62 -0.94 6.47
CA PRO A 79 -2.27 -2.09 5.63
C PRO A 79 -1.56 -1.63 4.36
N ILE A 80 -0.58 -2.41 3.91
CA ILE A 80 0.19 -2.14 2.71
C ILE A 80 -0.60 -2.53 1.47
N TYR A 81 -0.61 -1.68 0.43
CA TYR A 81 -0.98 -2.07 -0.90
C TYR A 81 0.25 -2.52 -1.69
N ASP A 82 0.14 -3.67 -2.28
CA ASP A 82 1.09 -4.23 -3.23
C ASP A 82 0.33 -4.90 -4.39
N ARG A 83 0.97 -5.02 -5.55
CA ARG A 83 0.36 -5.65 -6.72
C ARG A 83 -0.14 -7.07 -6.42
N PHE A 84 0.64 -7.83 -5.69
CA PHE A 84 0.30 -9.21 -5.36
C PHE A 84 -0.84 -9.31 -4.35
N VAL A 85 -0.85 -8.42 -3.35
CA VAL A 85 -1.98 -8.32 -2.40
C VAL A 85 -3.26 -7.94 -3.15
N GLY A 86 -3.20 -6.95 -4.02
CA GLY A 86 -4.33 -6.55 -4.86
C GLY A 86 -4.86 -7.69 -5.74
N GLU A 87 -3.96 -8.48 -6.34
CA GLU A 87 -4.32 -9.67 -7.13
C GLU A 87 -5.07 -10.70 -6.27
N MET A 88 -4.60 -10.95 -5.05
CA MET A 88 -5.24 -11.92 -4.16
C MET A 88 -6.59 -11.44 -3.65
N LEU A 89 -6.76 -10.15 -3.34
CA LEU A 89 -8.07 -9.61 -2.95
C LEU A 89 -9.09 -9.75 -4.09
N ARG A 90 -8.68 -9.51 -5.36
CA ARG A 90 -9.55 -9.76 -6.53
C ARG A 90 -9.88 -11.24 -6.71
N TYR A 91 -8.90 -12.11 -6.53
CA TYR A 91 -9.08 -13.56 -6.58
C TYR A 91 -10.10 -14.03 -5.54
N PHE A 92 -9.90 -13.68 -4.28
CA PHE A 92 -10.80 -14.07 -3.19
C PHE A 92 -12.20 -13.46 -3.34
N ARG A 93 -12.30 -12.20 -3.81
CA ARG A 93 -13.62 -11.63 -4.16
C ARG A 93 -14.38 -12.51 -5.13
N LYS A 94 -13.71 -12.99 -6.17
CA LYS A 94 -14.31 -13.84 -7.19
C LYS A 94 -14.72 -15.21 -6.64
N GLN A 95 -13.91 -15.78 -5.75
CA GLN A 95 -14.14 -17.12 -5.20
C GLN A 95 -15.16 -17.14 -4.06
N THR A 96 -15.16 -16.16 -3.19
CA THR A 96 -15.89 -16.20 -1.92
C THR A 96 -16.93 -15.11 -1.75
N HIS A 97 -16.89 -14.08 -2.60
CA HIS A 97 -17.76 -12.91 -2.50
C HIS A 97 -17.69 -12.19 -1.13
N PHE A 98 -16.52 -12.21 -0.48
CA PHE A 98 -16.31 -11.65 0.85
C PHE A 98 -16.63 -10.15 0.94
N ALA A 99 -16.55 -9.42 -0.16
CA ALA A 99 -16.89 -8.00 -0.27
C ALA A 99 -17.27 -7.65 -1.72
N ARG A 100 -18.03 -6.58 -1.88
CA ARG A 100 -18.36 -5.99 -3.20
C ARG A 100 -17.49 -4.75 -3.41
N PHE A 101 -16.67 -4.74 -4.45
CA PHE A 101 -15.84 -3.61 -4.84
C PHE A 101 -15.43 -3.70 -6.31
N ALA A 102 -15.15 -2.55 -6.92
CA ALA A 102 -14.54 -2.48 -8.24
C ALA A 102 -13.01 -2.56 -8.13
N ASN A 103 -12.32 -2.90 -9.22
CA ASN A 103 -10.86 -2.95 -9.22
C ASN A 103 -10.23 -1.58 -8.90
N ALA A 104 -10.88 -0.49 -9.31
CA ALA A 104 -10.44 0.86 -9.03
C ALA A 104 -10.45 1.21 -7.52
N ASP A 105 -11.36 0.61 -6.74
CA ASP A 105 -11.49 0.87 -5.31
C ASP A 105 -10.23 0.48 -4.54
N LEU A 106 -9.48 -0.51 -5.03
CA LEU A 106 -8.19 -0.91 -4.46
C LEU A 106 -7.12 0.19 -4.55
N LYS A 107 -7.31 1.18 -5.40
CA LYS A 107 -6.43 2.36 -5.55
C LYS A 107 -6.92 3.60 -4.81
N ASN A 108 -8.08 3.53 -4.17
CA ASN A 108 -8.57 4.49 -3.21
C ASN A 108 -8.28 3.94 -1.81
N TYR A 109 -7.42 4.59 -1.05
CA TYR A 109 -6.92 3.99 0.18
C TYR A 109 -7.98 3.81 1.27
N ALA A 110 -8.95 4.73 1.39
CA ALA A 110 -10.04 4.57 2.33
C ALA A 110 -10.89 3.33 1.99
N GLU A 111 -11.23 3.14 0.72
CA GLU A 111 -11.93 1.95 0.24
C GLU A 111 -11.06 0.69 0.39
N TYR A 112 -9.78 0.77 0.02
CA TYR A 112 -8.83 -0.33 0.17
C TYR A 112 -8.77 -0.85 1.60
N ARG A 113 -8.63 0.04 2.58
CA ARG A 113 -8.59 -0.34 4.00
C ARG A 113 -9.89 -1.00 4.44
N THR A 114 -11.05 -0.47 4.03
CA THR A 114 -12.36 -1.07 4.30
C THR A 114 -12.47 -2.48 3.69
N ILE A 115 -12.02 -2.67 2.46
CA ILE A 115 -12.00 -3.98 1.78
C ILE A 115 -11.07 -4.94 2.52
N TYR A 116 -9.90 -4.46 2.94
CA TYR A 116 -8.92 -5.25 3.67
C TYR A 116 -9.46 -5.72 5.02
N ASP A 117 -10.12 -4.84 5.77
CA ASP A 117 -10.76 -5.17 7.04
C ASP A 117 -11.91 -6.16 6.85
N ALA A 118 -12.70 -6.03 5.78
CA ALA A 118 -13.72 -7.00 5.43
C ALA A 118 -13.12 -8.39 5.13
N PHE A 119 -11.97 -8.45 4.47
CA PHE A 119 -11.22 -9.68 4.23
C PHE A 119 -10.79 -10.34 5.56
N ILE A 120 -10.19 -9.56 6.46
CA ILE A 120 -9.77 -10.02 7.78
C ILE A 120 -10.95 -10.59 8.57
N GLN A 121 -12.08 -9.90 8.58
CA GLN A 121 -13.28 -10.35 9.29
C GLN A 121 -13.87 -11.61 8.68
N PHE A 122 -14.00 -11.66 7.36
CA PHE A 122 -14.59 -12.80 6.65
C PHE A 122 -13.82 -14.12 6.89
N PHE A 123 -12.49 -14.02 6.90
CA PHE A 123 -11.62 -15.18 7.11
C PHE A 123 -11.22 -15.39 8.58
N ALA A 124 -11.82 -14.66 9.52
CA ALA A 124 -11.54 -14.73 10.97
C ALA A 124 -10.04 -14.56 11.31
N LEU A 125 -9.40 -13.58 10.65
CA LEU A 125 -7.96 -13.31 10.81
C LEU A 125 -7.67 -12.21 11.84
N ASN A 126 -8.60 -11.91 12.75
CA ASN A 126 -8.48 -10.81 13.72
C ASN A 126 -7.30 -10.95 14.70
N ASP A 127 -6.82 -12.17 14.92
CA ASP A 127 -5.66 -12.44 15.78
C ASP A 127 -4.30 -12.12 15.10
N PHE A 128 -4.32 -11.81 13.80
CA PHE A 128 -3.14 -11.48 13.02
C PHE A 128 -3.02 -9.97 12.77
N THR A 129 -1.79 -9.47 12.76
CA THR A 129 -1.51 -8.08 12.39
C THR A 129 -1.64 -7.88 10.88
N TYR A 130 -1.86 -6.63 10.46
CA TYR A 130 -1.82 -6.27 9.03
C TYR A 130 -0.55 -6.78 8.35
N LYS A 131 0.60 -6.63 9.00
CA LYS A 131 1.88 -7.10 8.45
C LYS A 131 1.93 -8.60 8.23
N GLN A 132 1.38 -9.40 9.14
CA GLN A 132 1.32 -10.85 8.97
C GLN A 132 0.39 -11.25 7.82
N VAL A 133 -0.77 -10.61 7.71
CA VAL A 133 -1.70 -10.84 6.60
C VAL A 133 -1.10 -10.37 5.28
N ASP A 134 -0.45 -9.21 5.23
CA ASP A 134 0.27 -8.70 4.05
C ASP A 134 1.34 -9.70 3.56
N ASN A 135 2.16 -10.20 4.46
CA ASN A 135 3.21 -11.17 4.12
C ASN A 135 2.63 -12.45 3.51
N TYR A 136 1.54 -12.94 4.08
CA TYR A 136 0.84 -14.12 3.56
C TYR A 136 0.24 -13.87 2.17
N LEU A 137 -0.51 -12.78 2.01
CA LEU A 137 -1.13 -12.43 0.74
C LEU A 137 -0.10 -12.12 -0.34
N TRP A 138 1.00 -11.45 0.01
CA TRP A 138 2.09 -11.19 -0.92
C TRP A 138 2.72 -12.49 -1.45
N LYS A 139 3.04 -13.41 -0.54
CA LYS A 139 3.63 -14.71 -0.91
C LYS A 139 2.67 -15.51 -1.80
N LEU A 140 1.43 -15.63 -1.37
CA LEU A 140 0.38 -16.34 -2.12
C LEU A 140 0.15 -15.70 -3.49
N GLY A 141 0.10 -14.39 -3.57
CA GLY A 141 -0.08 -13.64 -4.81
C GLY A 141 1.09 -13.79 -5.78
N LYS A 142 2.30 -13.83 -5.26
CA LYS A 142 3.50 -14.08 -6.07
C LYS A 142 3.46 -15.47 -6.71
N GLU A 143 3.13 -16.49 -5.95
CA GLU A 143 2.97 -17.87 -6.43
C GLU A 143 1.83 -17.95 -7.47
N HIS A 144 0.69 -17.35 -7.19
CA HIS A 144 -0.48 -17.34 -8.08
C HIS A 144 -0.18 -16.69 -9.44
N VAL A 145 0.52 -15.57 -9.47
CA VAL A 145 0.92 -14.89 -10.72
C VAL A 145 1.94 -15.73 -11.50
N GLN A 146 2.87 -16.39 -10.83
CA GLN A 146 3.84 -17.29 -11.46
C GLN A 146 3.16 -18.52 -12.12
N GLU A 147 2.16 -19.11 -11.46
CA GLU A 147 1.40 -20.23 -12.00
C GLU A 147 0.57 -19.85 -13.23
N LYS A 148 -0.06 -18.65 -13.22
CA LYS A 148 -0.77 -18.12 -14.40
C LYS A 148 0.17 -17.98 -15.59
N GLY A 149 1.35 -17.38 -15.40
CA GLY A 149 2.34 -17.20 -16.46
C GLY A 149 2.89 -18.50 -17.06
N LYS A 150 2.84 -19.62 -16.32
CA LYS A 150 3.20 -20.95 -16.83
C LYS A 150 2.10 -21.61 -17.69
N LYS A 151 0.84 -21.28 -17.42
CA LYS A 151 -0.31 -21.82 -18.19
C LYS A 151 -0.54 -21.11 -19.52
N GLU A 152 0.03 -19.92 -19.69
CA GLU A 152 -0.08 -19.11 -20.92
C GLU A 152 1.09 -19.35 -21.90
N LYS A 153 2.05 -20.20 -21.55
CA LYS A 153 3.16 -20.65 -22.40
C LYS A 153 2.93 -22.08 -22.86
#